data_0b1b9c9f5fc7dac8fcce32e801a11c63
#
_entry.id   0b1b9c9f5fc7dac8fcce32e801a11c63
#
_cell.length_a   1.000
_cell.length_b   1.000
_cell.length_c   1.000
_cell.angle_alpha   90.00
_cell.angle_beta   90.00
_cell.angle_gamma   90.00
#
_symmetry.space_group_name_H-M   'P 1'
#
loop_
_entity.id
_entity.type
_entity.pdbx_description
1 polymer ?
#
loop_
_entity_poly.entity_id
_entity_poly.type
_entity_poly.pdbx_seq_one_letter_code
_entity_poly.pdbx_strand_id
1 'polypeptide(L)'
;MKNRTSSKQGFTLVEIMIVVAIIGLLAAIAIPNFVRARTQSQKNACINNLRQIDSAVQTWALENKVAASATVSFGNISGYLKDAVVCPAGGTAFSDSYTLNGITNKPTCQKVSSSHILAPDTTT
;
A
#
# COMPACT_ATOMS: atom_id res chain seq x y z
N MET A 1 69.26 4.74 -10.99
CA MET A 1 67.76 4.57 -11.09
C MET A 1 67.26 4.34 -9.69
N LYS A 2 66.47 5.29 -9.16
CA LYS A 2 65.97 5.24 -7.76
C LYS A 2 64.57 4.70 -7.83
N ASN A 3 64.35 3.44 -7.45
CA ASN A 3 62.99 2.83 -7.35
C ASN A 3 62.24 3.49 -6.20
N ARG A 4 61.24 4.29 -6.53
CA ARG A 4 60.26 4.79 -5.59
C ARG A 4 59.27 3.65 -5.33
N THR A 5 59.42 2.95 -4.20
CA THR A 5 58.39 2.08 -3.68
C THR A 5 57.20 2.94 -3.25
N SER A 6 56.12 2.93 -4.03
CA SER A 6 54.85 3.52 -3.66
C SER A 6 54.29 2.70 -2.48
N SER A 7 54.26 3.26 -1.28
CA SER A 7 53.64 2.66 -0.12
C SER A 7 52.12 2.69 -0.36
N LYS A 8 51.54 1.53 -0.67
CA LYS A 8 50.08 1.35 -0.72
C LYS A 8 49.56 1.40 0.71
N GLN A 9 49.02 2.53 1.08
CA GLN A 9 48.28 2.64 2.37
C GLN A 9 46.97 1.91 2.23
N GLY A 10 46.80 0.81 3.00
CA GLY A 10 45.57 0.09 3.12
C GLY A 10 44.79 0.57 4.33
N PHE A 11 43.48 0.23 4.39
CA PHE A 11 42.62 0.48 5.57
C PHE A 11 43.04 -0.41 6.74
N THR A 12 42.90 0.11 7.97
CA THR A 12 43.12 -0.68 9.18
C THR A 12 41.86 -1.50 9.50
N LEU A 13 42.07 -2.64 10.15
CA LEU A 13 40.96 -3.52 10.61
C LEU A 13 40.02 -2.77 11.55
N VAL A 14 40.55 -1.92 12.43
CA VAL A 14 39.78 -1.13 13.39
C VAL A 14 38.88 -0.10 12.69
N GLU A 15 39.35 0.56 11.63
CA GLU A 15 38.54 1.50 10.87
C GLU A 15 37.29 0.83 10.26
N ILE A 16 37.45 -0.35 9.70
CA ILE A 16 36.30 -1.12 9.16
C ILE A 16 35.40 -1.61 10.28
N MET A 17 35.94 -2.06 11.40
CA MET A 17 35.12 -2.50 12.57
C MET A 17 34.23 -1.37 13.12
N ILE A 18 34.76 -0.16 13.24
CA ILE A 18 33.99 1.00 13.72
C ILE A 18 32.87 1.34 12.73
N VAL A 19 33.16 1.36 11.45
CA VAL A 19 32.15 1.68 10.41
C VAL A 19 31.02 0.65 10.43
N VAL A 20 31.35 -0.63 10.45
CA VAL A 20 30.32 -1.70 10.51
C VAL A 20 29.50 -1.62 11.79
N ALA A 21 30.10 -1.31 12.93
CA ALA A 21 29.42 -1.15 14.21
C ALA A 21 28.40 0.00 14.16
N ILE A 22 28.76 1.15 13.58
CA ILE A 22 27.88 2.32 13.44
C ILE A 22 26.73 2.00 12.48
N ILE A 23 27.02 1.39 11.33
CA ILE A 23 25.99 0.97 10.37
C ILE A 23 25.02 0.00 11.01
N GLY A 24 25.50 -0.99 11.75
CA GLY A 24 24.68 -1.97 12.46
C GLY A 24 23.76 -1.32 13.51
N LEU A 25 24.26 -0.36 14.26
CA LEU A 25 23.49 0.38 15.26
C LEU A 25 22.37 1.21 14.59
N LEU A 26 22.70 1.92 13.53
CA LEU A 26 21.71 2.73 12.78
C LEU A 26 20.67 1.84 12.11
N ALA A 27 21.06 0.74 11.51
CA ALA A 27 20.18 -0.24 10.89
C ALA A 27 19.20 -0.87 11.89
N ALA A 28 19.66 -1.18 13.10
CA ALA A 28 18.83 -1.75 14.16
C ALA A 28 17.63 -0.84 14.53
N ILE A 29 17.79 0.47 14.45
CA ILE A 29 16.73 1.46 14.71
C ILE A 29 15.89 1.72 13.46
N ALA A 30 16.53 1.82 12.29
CA ALA A 30 15.89 2.25 11.05
C ALA A 30 14.97 1.16 10.46
N ILE A 31 15.37 -0.10 10.49
CA ILE A 31 14.63 -1.19 9.84
C ILE A 31 13.24 -1.38 10.45
N PRO A 32 13.01 -1.51 11.76
CA PRO A 32 11.67 -1.69 12.33
C PRO A 32 10.77 -0.49 12.09
N ASN A 33 11.32 0.72 12.11
CA ASN A 33 10.55 1.94 11.83
C ASN A 33 10.12 2.01 10.35
N PHE A 34 10.99 1.62 9.42
CA PHE A 34 10.69 1.56 8.01
C PHE A 34 9.58 0.54 7.71
N VAL A 35 9.62 -0.66 8.31
CA VAL A 35 8.60 -1.69 8.14
C VAL A 35 7.23 -1.17 8.60
N ARG A 36 7.16 -0.52 9.76
CA ARG A 36 5.91 0.09 10.27
C ARG A 36 5.38 1.18 9.34
N ALA A 37 6.25 2.06 8.87
CA ALA A 37 5.88 3.14 7.95
C ALA A 37 5.34 2.57 6.62
N ARG A 38 5.97 1.53 6.08
CA ARG A 38 5.52 0.84 4.88
C ARG A 38 4.13 0.23 5.06
N THR A 39 3.89 -0.49 6.16
CA THR A 39 2.58 -1.09 6.45
C THR A 39 1.49 -0.03 6.59
N GLN A 40 1.77 1.08 7.26
CA GLN A 40 0.83 2.19 7.38
C GLN A 40 0.54 2.86 6.03
N SER A 41 1.55 3.03 5.19
CA SER A 41 1.38 3.56 3.83
C SER A 41 0.50 2.65 2.97
N GLN A 42 0.73 1.34 3.01
CA GLN A 42 -0.10 0.36 2.30
C GLN A 42 -1.55 0.39 2.78
N LYS A 43 -1.77 0.50 4.10
CA LYS A 43 -3.10 0.65 4.68
C LYS A 43 -3.82 1.89 4.15
N ASN A 44 -3.16 3.04 4.20
CA ASN A 44 -3.73 4.31 3.75
C ASN A 44 -4.06 4.29 2.25
N ALA A 45 -3.17 3.72 1.43
CA ALA A 45 -3.40 3.57 0.01
C ALA A 45 -4.60 2.64 -0.28
N CYS A 46 -4.71 1.52 0.45
CA CYS A 46 -5.85 0.61 0.31
C CYS A 46 -7.17 1.28 0.71
N ILE A 47 -7.20 2.05 1.80
CA ILE A 47 -8.38 2.81 2.23
C ILE A 47 -8.78 3.85 1.17
N ASN A 48 -7.81 4.54 0.56
CA ASN A 48 -8.10 5.47 -0.54
C ASN A 48 -8.69 4.75 -1.76
N ASN A 49 -8.19 3.56 -2.08
CA ASN A 49 -8.76 2.73 -3.13
C ASN A 49 -10.21 2.35 -2.82
N LEU A 50 -10.50 1.95 -1.59
CA LEU A 50 -11.88 1.64 -1.15
C LEU A 50 -12.82 2.85 -1.29
N ARG A 51 -12.34 4.06 -0.97
CA ARG A 51 -13.13 5.29 -1.18
C ARG A 51 -13.41 5.56 -2.67
N GLN A 52 -12.42 5.35 -3.53
CA GLN A 52 -12.60 5.49 -4.97
C GLN A 52 -13.62 4.49 -5.52
N ILE A 53 -13.54 3.22 -5.06
CA ILE A 53 -14.49 2.18 -5.44
C ILE A 53 -15.91 2.54 -4.96
N ASP A 54 -16.05 2.97 -3.72
CA ASP A 54 -17.34 3.39 -3.16
C ASP A 54 -17.94 4.57 -3.96
N SER A 55 -17.15 5.59 -4.26
CA SER A 55 -17.56 6.72 -5.09
C SER A 55 -17.98 6.28 -6.49
N ALA A 56 -17.25 5.35 -7.10
CA ALA A 56 -17.58 4.80 -8.42
C ALA A 56 -18.91 4.03 -8.39
N VAL A 57 -19.16 3.26 -7.34
CA VAL A 57 -20.44 2.55 -7.14
C VAL A 57 -21.59 3.53 -7.01
N GLN A 58 -21.44 4.57 -6.20
CA GLN A 58 -22.49 5.59 -6.01
C GLN A 58 -22.76 6.37 -7.30
N THR A 59 -21.72 6.77 -8.03
CA THR A 59 -21.86 7.49 -9.30
C THR A 59 -22.56 6.62 -10.34
N TRP A 60 -22.14 5.39 -10.50
CA TRP A 60 -22.78 4.44 -11.39
C TRP A 60 -24.26 4.23 -11.05
N ALA A 61 -24.57 4.06 -9.75
CA ALA A 61 -25.94 3.85 -9.30
C ALA A 61 -26.85 5.06 -9.59
N LEU A 62 -26.35 6.27 -9.42
CA LEU A 62 -27.07 7.51 -9.71
C LEU A 62 -27.32 7.69 -11.21
N GLU A 63 -26.30 7.48 -12.03
CA GLU A 63 -26.42 7.65 -13.50
C GLU A 63 -27.37 6.63 -14.12
N ASN A 64 -27.33 5.38 -13.65
CA ASN A 64 -28.17 4.31 -14.16
C ASN A 64 -29.52 4.19 -13.43
N LYS A 65 -29.79 5.03 -12.42
CA LYS A 65 -31.02 5.03 -11.62
C LYS A 65 -31.38 3.64 -11.06
N VAL A 66 -30.38 2.93 -10.57
CA VAL A 66 -30.48 1.55 -10.09
C VAL A 66 -31.04 1.55 -8.67
N ALA A 67 -31.85 0.54 -8.35
CA ALA A 67 -32.38 0.38 -7.00
C ALA A 67 -31.27 0.06 -5.98
N ALA A 68 -31.43 0.50 -4.74
CA ALA A 68 -30.46 0.28 -3.66
C ALA A 68 -30.13 -1.20 -3.40
N SER A 69 -31.04 -2.12 -3.76
CA SER A 69 -30.87 -3.57 -3.65
C SER A 69 -30.12 -4.21 -4.82
N ALA A 70 -29.74 -3.43 -5.86
CA ALA A 70 -29.07 -3.98 -7.02
C ALA A 70 -27.66 -4.48 -6.70
N THR A 71 -27.28 -5.56 -7.37
CA THR A 71 -25.92 -6.11 -7.27
C THR A 71 -24.97 -5.29 -8.19
N VAL A 72 -23.78 -5.05 -7.70
CA VAL A 72 -22.75 -4.33 -8.42
C VAL A 72 -21.61 -5.26 -8.76
N SER A 73 -21.20 -5.27 -10.02
CA SER A 73 -20.02 -5.99 -10.49
C SER A 73 -18.90 -5.01 -10.87
N PHE A 74 -17.67 -5.50 -10.94
CA PHE A 74 -16.53 -4.68 -11.38
C PHE A 74 -16.74 -4.09 -12.78
N GLY A 75 -17.36 -4.85 -13.69
CA GLY A 75 -17.67 -4.37 -15.04
C GLY A 75 -18.56 -3.12 -15.06
N ASN A 76 -19.45 -2.96 -14.07
CA ASN A 76 -20.32 -1.79 -13.96
C ASN A 76 -19.57 -0.51 -13.60
N ILE A 77 -18.52 -0.63 -12.79
CA ILE A 77 -17.78 0.50 -12.22
C ILE A 77 -16.42 0.75 -12.87
N SER A 78 -15.94 -0.17 -13.71
CA SER A 78 -14.62 -0.07 -14.33
C SER A 78 -14.39 1.21 -15.13
N GLY A 79 -15.44 1.74 -15.78
CA GLY A 79 -15.39 3.01 -16.51
C GLY A 79 -15.31 4.26 -15.63
N TYR A 80 -15.60 4.13 -14.34
CA TYR A 80 -15.55 5.23 -13.35
C TYR A 80 -14.26 5.21 -12.53
N LEU A 81 -13.45 4.16 -12.68
CA LEU A 81 -12.14 4.03 -12.06
C LEU A 81 -11.06 4.42 -13.07
N LYS A 82 -10.18 5.32 -12.67
CA LYS A 82 -9.15 5.88 -13.56
C LYS A 82 -8.07 4.87 -13.94
N ASP A 83 -7.77 3.96 -13.02
CA ASP A 83 -6.74 2.93 -13.17
C ASP A 83 -7.20 1.60 -12.57
N ALA A 84 -6.50 0.51 -12.90
CA ALA A 84 -6.70 -0.78 -12.26
C ALA A 84 -6.39 -0.69 -10.76
N VAL A 85 -7.42 -0.66 -9.94
CA VAL A 85 -7.31 -0.52 -8.49
C VAL A 85 -7.04 -1.89 -7.87
N VAL A 86 -5.87 -2.03 -7.24
CA VAL A 86 -5.44 -3.26 -6.56
C VAL A 86 -4.93 -2.95 -5.14
N CYS A 87 -5.02 -3.94 -4.25
CA CYS A 87 -4.55 -3.76 -2.88
C CYS A 87 -3.02 -3.75 -2.82
N PRO A 88 -2.37 -2.68 -2.30
CA PRO A 88 -0.91 -2.60 -2.19
C PRO A 88 -0.29 -3.66 -1.26
N ALA A 89 -1.10 -4.31 -0.43
CA ALA A 89 -0.67 -5.37 0.49
C ALA A 89 -0.70 -6.77 -0.14
N GLY A 90 -0.50 -6.88 -1.47
CA GLY A 90 -0.36 -8.16 -2.17
C GLY A 90 -1.49 -8.49 -3.14
N GLY A 91 -2.31 -7.50 -3.54
CA GLY A 91 -3.27 -7.67 -4.62
C GLY A 91 -2.61 -7.68 -6.00
N THR A 92 -3.10 -8.51 -6.89
CA THR A 92 -2.64 -8.60 -8.29
C THR A 92 -3.72 -8.20 -9.28
N ALA A 93 -4.98 -8.33 -8.90
CA ALA A 93 -6.15 -7.95 -9.67
C ALA A 93 -7.22 -7.35 -8.75
N PHE A 94 -8.23 -6.71 -9.33
CA PHE A 94 -9.37 -6.18 -8.56
C PHE A 94 -10.09 -7.31 -7.79
N SER A 95 -10.35 -8.43 -8.47
CA SER A 95 -11.11 -9.57 -7.94
C SER A 95 -10.47 -10.26 -6.74
N ASP A 96 -9.13 -10.20 -6.61
CA ASP A 96 -8.41 -10.76 -5.46
C ASP A 96 -8.14 -9.73 -4.36
N SER A 97 -8.38 -8.47 -4.64
CA SER A 97 -8.09 -7.34 -3.76
C SER A 97 -9.33 -6.83 -3.02
N TYR A 98 -10.46 -6.75 -3.71
CA TYR A 98 -11.66 -6.10 -3.18
C TYR A 98 -12.92 -6.90 -3.45
N THR A 99 -13.87 -6.82 -2.51
CA THR A 99 -15.23 -7.35 -2.66
C THR A 99 -16.22 -6.20 -2.73
N LEU A 100 -17.10 -6.25 -3.73
CA LEU A 100 -18.24 -5.34 -3.86
C LEU A 100 -19.43 -5.94 -3.14
N ASN A 101 -19.98 -5.20 -2.17
CA ASN A 101 -21.08 -5.65 -1.32
C ASN A 101 -22.45 -5.04 -1.71
N GLY A 102 -22.56 -4.48 -2.91
CA GLY A 102 -23.76 -3.78 -3.38
C GLY A 102 -23.67 -2.26 -3.19
N ILE A 103 -24.77 -1.57 -3.47
CA ILE A 103 -24.83 -0.09 -3.45
C ILE A 103 -24.85 0.46 -2.02
N THR A 104 -25.58 -0.20 -1.14
CA THR A 104 -25.78 0.24 0.27
C THR A 104 -24.64 -0.15 1.20
N ASN A 105 -23.87 -1.14 0.80
CA ASN A 105 -22.79 -1.68 1.63
C ASN A 105 -21.43 -1.25 1.09
N LYS A 106 -20.53 -0.85 1.97
CA LYS A 106 -19.19 -0.43 1.59
C LYS A 106 -18.34 -1.57 1.03
N PRO A 107 -17.49 -1.32 0.05
CA PRO A 107 -16.55 -2.31 -0.45
C PRO A 107 -15.54 -2.69 0.65
N THR A 108 -15.06 -3.93 0.60
CA THR A 108 -14.12 -4.47 1.60
C THR A 108 -12.83 -4.98 0.95
N CYS A 109 -11.72 -4.87 1.68
CA CYS A 109 -10.45 -5.43 1.25
C CYS A 109 -10.38 -6.92 1.63
N GLN A 110 -10.00 -7.78 0.66
CA GLN A 110 -9.83 -9.22 0.89
C GLN A 110 -8.46 -9.57 1.47
N LYS A 111 -7.41 -8.78 1.17
CA LYS A 111 -6.03 -9.10 1.59
C LYS A 111 -5.79 -8.85 3.08
N VAL A 112 -6.32 -7.75 3.61
CA VAL A 112 -6.20 -7.38 5.03
C VAL A 112 -7.54 -6.84 5.52
N SER A 113 -8.51 -7.72 5.67
CA SER A 113 -9.89 -7.37 6.02
C SER A 113 -10.05 -6.77 7.42
N SER A 114 -9.12 -7.04 8.33
CA SER A 114 -9.21 -6.56 9.73
C SER A 114 -8.79 -5.11 9.94
N SER A 115 -7.93 -4.58 9.08
CA SER A 115 -7.35 -3.23 9.26
C SER A 115 -7.51 -2.29 8.07
N HIS A 116 -7.75 -2.85 6.86
CA HIS A 116 -7.99 -2.09 5.64
C HIS A 116 -9.50 -1.94 5.41
N ILE A 117 -10.16 -1.28 6.34
CA ILE A 117 -11.60 -1.03 6.32
C ILE A 117 -11.92 0.43 6.08
N LEU A 118 -12.92 0.65 5.25
CA LEU A 118 -13.53 1.97 5.12
C LEU A 118 -14.41 2.21 6.34
N ALA A 119 -14.13 3.25 7.09
CA ALA A 119 -14.93 3.59 8.26
C ALA A 119 -16.40 3.77 7.86
N PRO A 120 -17.36 3.31 8.67
CA PRO A 120 -18.76 3.62 8.46
C PRO A 120 -18.94 5.14 8.46
N ASP A 121 -19.80 5.66 7.58
CA ASP A 121 -20.16 7.07 7.65
C ASP A 121 -20.82 7.31 9.00
N THR A 122 -20.08 8.03 9.87
CA THR A 122 -20.67 8.63 11.06
C THR A 122 -21.47 9.84 10.63
N THR A 123 -22.57 9.59 9.92
CA THR A 123 -23.62 10.60 9.75
C THR A 123 -24.54 10.43 10.95
N THR A 124 -24.25 11.20 11.98
CA THR A 124 -25.24 11.59 12.98
C THR A 124 -26.25 12.51 12.35
#